data_9a8df1de789ac051d75740c1fd4ecad5
#
_entry.id   9a8df1de789ac051d75740c1fd4ecad5
#
_cell.length_a   1.000
_cell.length_b   1.000
_cell.length_c   1.000
_cell.angle_alpha   90.00
_cell.angle_beta   90.00
_cell.angle_gamma   90.00
#
_symmetry.space_group_name_H-M   'P 1'
#
loop_
_entity.id
_entity.type
_entity.pdbx_description
1 polymer ?
#
loop_
_entity_poly.entity_id
_entity_poly.type
_entity_poly.pdbx_seq_one_letter_code
_entity_poly.pdbx_strand_id
1 'polypeptide(L)'
;MDISKKTNLTMLCDYYELTMGNGYFVQGMQDCITYFDIFFRSVPDNGGFAIAAGLEQAIEYISQLHFDEADIEYLRGRKMFDEGFLDYLRNFRFTGDIWAVPEGTPIMTVRAPAIQAQLVETFLLLTLNHQSLIATKANRVTRAAKGRTVLEFGSRRAQGVDAAVDGARAAYIGGCKGTACTLTDQLYGVPAGGTMAHSWVQMFPSEYDAFKAYCETYPDNPTLLVDTYNTLKSGIPNAIRVFNEVLKPRGLTKCGIRLDSGDMTYLTKKARKMLDAAGWQSCKISCSNSLDEYIIEDILNQGAQIDLFGVGERLITAKSEAVFGGVYKLIAIEDAEGN
;
A
#
# COMPACT_ATOMS: atom_id res chain seq x y z
N MET A 1 -5.87 22.24 -12.05
CA MET A 1 -6.98 21.28 -12.03
C MET A 1 -6.65 20.26 -10.94
N ASP A 2 -7.49 20.12 -9.95
CA ASP A 2 -7.24 19.18 -8.84
C ASP A 2 -7.73 17.80 -9.28
N ILE A 3 -6.81 16.93 -9.68
CA ILE A 3 -7.10 15.58 -10.17
C ILE A 3 -7.79 14.73 -9.08
N SER A 4 -7.49 15.01 -7.80
CA SER A 4 -8.10 14.32 -6.67
C SER A 4 -9.62 14.53 -6.54
N LYS A 5 -10.18 15.49 -7.30
CA LYS A 5 -11.62 15.78 -7.36
C LYS A 5 -12.29 15.25 -8.61
N LYS A 6 -11.55 14.64 -9.55
CA LYS A 6 -12.14 14.00 -10.73
C LYS A 6 -12.65 12.62 -10.31
N THR A 7 -13.95 12.49 -10.15
CA THR A 7 -14.61 11.20 -9.87
C THR A 7 -14.65 10.30 -11.11
N ASN A 8 -14.64 10.89 -12.31
CA ASN A 8 -14.61 10.17 -13.58
C ASN A 8 -13.18 10.05 -14.11
N LEU A 9 -12.63 8.84 -14.10
CA LEU A 9 -11.29 8.51 -14.58
C LEU A 9 -11.27 7.89 -15.99
N THR A 10 -12.37 7.93 -16.73
CA THR A 10 -12.50 7.29 -18.06
C THR A 10 -11.43 7.76 -19.05
N MET A 11 -11.01 9.03 -18.94
CA MET A 11 -9.93 9.59 -19.77
C MET A 11 -8.52 9.25 -19.27
N LEU A 12 -8.38 8.45 -18.20
CA LEU A 12 -7.10 7.90 -17.78
C LEU A 12 -6.79 6.64 -18.62
N CYS A 13 -6.51 6.86 -19.87
CA CYS A 13 -6.13 5.84 -20.85
C CYS A 13 -4.98 6.35 -21.70
N ASP A 14 -4.17 5.46 -22.24
CA ASP A 14 -3.14 5.82 -23.19
C ASP A 14 -3.78 6.28 -24.52
N TYR A 15 -3.22 7.30 -25.12
CA TYR A 15 -3.81 7.92 -26.32
C TYR A 15 -3.97 6.93 -27.49
N TYR A 16 -3.09 5.92 -27.59
CA TYR A 16 -3.22 4.89 -28.61
C TYR A 16 -4.50 4.02 -28.45
N GLU A 17 -5.01 3.88 -27.24
CA GLU A 17 -6.25 3.13 -26.99
C GLU A 17 -7.44 3.81 -27.69
N LEU A 18 -7.50 5.15 -27.63
CA LEU A 18 -8.51 5.94 -28.32
C LEU A 18 -8.29 5.92 -29.85
N THR A 19 -7.04 6.03 -30.33
CA THR A 19 -6.81 6.02 -31.78
C THR A 19 -7.05 4.64 -32.39
N MET A 20 -6.72 3.56 -31.71
CA MET A 20 -7.08 2.20 -32.10
C MET A 20 -8.60 1.99 -32.05
N GLY A 21 -9.27 2.45 -30.99
CA GLY A 21 -10.72 2.40 -30.84
C GLY A 21 -11.44 3.07 -32.00
N ASN A 22 -10.99 4.29 -32.38
CA ASN A 22 -11.50 4.98 -33.58
C ASN A 22 -11.24 4.17 -34.86
N GLY A 23 -10.06 3.57 -35.00
CA GLY A 23 -9.73 2.69 -36.11
C GLY A 23 -10.65 1.48 -36.20
N TYR A 24 -10.91 0.79 -35.11
CA TYR A 24 -11.84 -0.34 -35.05
C TYR A 24 -13.26 0.09 -35.42
N PHE A 25 -13.70 1.25 -34.93
CA PHE A 25 -15.03 1.78 -35.25
C PHE A 25 -15.17 2.05 -36.77
N VAL A 26 -14.22 2.78 -37.37
CA VAL A 26 -14.23 3.12 -38.83
C VAL A 26 -14.17 1.87 -39.70
N GLN A 27 -13.52 0.80 -39.24
CA GLN A 27 -13.42 -0.49 -39.95
C GLN A 27 -14.61 -1.43 -39.67
N GLY A 28 -15.60 -1.02 -38.85
CA GLY A 28 -16.77 -1.84 -38.53
C GLY A 28 -16.46 -3.02 -37.59
N MET A 29 -15.39 -2.92 -36.81
CA MET A 29 -14.93 -3.97 -35.87
C MET A 29 -15.38 -3.75 -34.42
N GLN A 30 -16.21 -2.74 -34.15
CA GLN A 30 -16.60 -2.35 -32.79
C GLN A 30 -17.29 -3.48 -31.99
N ASP A 31 -17.94 -4.40 -32.70
CA ASP A 31 -18.68 -5.53 -32.08
C ASP A 31 -17.85 -6.84 -32.05
N CYS A 32 -16.61 -6.80 -32.53
CA CYS A 32 -15.72 -7.95 -32.54
C CYS A 32 -15.33 -8.30 -31.09
N ILE A 33 -15.68 -9.50 -30.65
CA ILE A 33 -15.36 -9.96 -29.29
C ILE A 33 -13.92 -10.39 -29.21
N THR A 34 -13.25 -9.91 -28.20
CA THR A 34 -11.81 -10.14 -27.98
C THR A 34 -11.54 -10.62 -26.56
N TYR A 35 -10.48 -11.40 -26.38
CA TYR A 35 -9.99 -11.87 -25.10
C TYR A 35 -8.60 -11.29 -24.85
N PHE A 36 -8.42 -10.70 -23.67
CA PHE A 36 -7.15 -10.17 -23.23
C PHE A 36 -6.78 -10.77 -21.87
N ASP A 37 -5.52 -11.18 -21.73
CA ASP A 37 -4.99 -11.61 -20.46
C ASP A 37 -4.07 -10.57 -19.85
N ILE A 38 -4.19 -10.42 -18.51
CA ILE A 38 -3.20 -9.70 -17.69
C ILE A 38 -2.31 -10.74 -17.03
N PHE A 39 -1.02 -10.63 -17.26
CA PHE A 39 -0.01 -11.46 -16.61
C PHE A 39 1.31 -10.68 -16.42
N PHE A 40 2.18 -11.17 -15.53
CA PHE A 40 3.52 -10.62 -15.32
C PHE A 40 4.58 -11.57 -15.87
N ARG A 41 5.72 -11.00 -16.32
CA ARG A 41 6.82 -11.77 -16.93
C ARG A 41 7.85 -12.26 -15.92
N SER A 42 8.01 -11.51 -14.83
CA SER A 42 8.96 -11.83 -13.74
C SER A 42 8.38 -11.39 -12.40
N VAL A 43 8.75 -12.08 -11.35
CA VAL A 43 8.43 -11.67 -9.99
C VAL A 43 9.50 -10.68 -9.51
N PRO A 44 9.13 -9.50 -8.98
CA PRO A 44 10.08 -8.53 -8.45
C PRO A 44 11.03 -9.14 -7.42
N ASP A 45 12.27 -8.62 -7.40
CA ASP A 45 13.34 -9.04 -6.49
C ASP A 45 13.70 -10.55 -6.59
N ASN A 46 13.52 -11.16 -7.76
CA ASN A 46 13.68 -12.60 -7.98
C ASN A 46 12.89 -13.46 -6.98
N GLY A 47 11.75 -12.98 -6.53
CA GLY A 47 10.86 -13.69 -5.62
C GLY A 47 10.24 -14.94 -6.26
N GLY A 48 9.81 -15.90 -5.45
CA GLY A 48 9.21 -17.15 -5.93
C GLY A 48 7.71 -17.05 -6.20
N PHE A 49 7.06 -15.93 -5.89
CA PHE A 49 5.62 -15.71 -6.06
C PHE A 49 5.29 -14.21 -6.06
N ALA A 50 4.07 -13.89 -6.55
CA ALA A 50 3.47 -12.57 -6.44
C ALA A 50 2.11 -12.67 -5.74
N ILE A 51 1.68 -11.59 -5.09
CA ILE A 51 0.37 -11.46 -4.46
C ILE A 51 -0.47 -10.53 -5.34
N ALA A 52 -1.60 -11.02 -5.89
CA ALA A 52 -2.52 -10.17 -6.64
C ALA A 52 -3.27 -9.22 -5.70
N ALA A 53 -3.35 -7.95 -6.06
CA ALA A 53 -4.13 -6.94 -5.38
C ALA A 53 -4.57 -5.86 -6.37
N GLY A 54 -5.62 -5.08 -6.04
CA GLY A 54 -6.17 -4.02 -6.90
C GLY A 54 -7.44 -4.43 -7.65
N LEU A 55 -7.94 -5.64 -7.48
CA LEU A 55 -9.14 -6.12 -8.17
C LEU A 55 -10.39 -5.29 -7.80
N GLU A 56 -10.54 -4.91 -6.54
CA GLU A 56 -11.68 -4.10 -6.09
C GLU A 56 -11.73 -2.75 -6.82
N GLN A 57 -10.61 -2.03 -6.90
CA GLN A 57 -10.51 -0.76 -7.60
C GLN A 57 -10.70 -0.92 -9.11
N ALA A 58 -10.21 -2.01 -9.70
CA ALA A 58 -10.44 -2.34 -11.10
C ALA A 58 -11.93 -2.55 -11.40
N ILE A 59 -12.66 -3.28 -10.56
CA ILE A 59 -14.12 -3.49 -10.69
C ILE A 59 -14.86 -2.16 -10.56
N GLU A 60 -14.51 -1.36 -9.55
CA GLU A 60 -15.13 -0.05 -9.33
C GLU A 60 -14.94 0.86 -10.55
N TYR A 61 -13.73 0.97 -11.07
CA TYR A 61 -13.43 1.75 -12.27
C TYR A 61 -14.27 1.31 -13.47
N ILE A 62 -14.27 0.02 -13.79
CA ILE A 62 -14.99 -0.51 -14.96
C ILE A 62 -16.49 -0.31 -14.84
N SER A 63 -17.05 -0.46 -13.65
CA SER A 63 -18.48 -0.26 -13.42
C SER A 63 -18.93 1.19 -13.58
N GLN A 64 -18.01 2.15 -13.44
CA GLN A 64 -18.26 3.59 -13.53
C GLN A 64 -17.84 4.19 -14.88
N LEU A 65 -17.25 3.41 -15.78
CA LEU A 65 -16.78 3.90 -17.09
C LEU A 65 -17.88 4.59 -17.88
N HIS A 66 -17.67 5.86 -18.21
CA HIS A 66 -18.52 6.65 -19.10
C HIS A 66 -17.77 7.90 -19.57
N PHE A 67 -17.99 8.31 -20.80
CA PHE A 67 -17.50 9.59 -21.31
C PHE A 67 -18.56 10.67 -21.09
N ASP A 68 -18.16 11.77 -20.48
CA ASP A 68 -19.01 12.95 -20.35
C ASP A 68 -18.88 13.89 -21.57
N GLU A 69 -19.76 14.90 -21.69
CA GLU A 69 -19.74 15.80 -22.85
C GLU A 69 -18.46 16.63 -22.93
N ALA A 70 -17.79 16.92 -21.81
CA ALA A 70 -16.52 17.62 -21.80
C ALA A 70 -15.39 16.76 -22.37
N ASP A 71 -15.41 15.44 -22.11
CA ASP A 71 -14.48 14.48 -22.69
C ASP A 71 -14.69 14.39 -24.22
N ILE A 72 -15.93 14.32 -24.67
CA ILE A 72 -16.28 14.27 -26.10
C ILE A 72 -15.84 15.55 -26.82
N GLU A 73 -16.10 16.73 -26.26
CA GLU A 73 -15.67 18.00 -26.84
C GLU A 73 -14.15 18.13 -26.87
N TYR A 74 -13.45 17.66 -25.85
CA TYR A 74 -11.98 17.60 -25.87
C TYR A 74 -11.47 16.72 -27.01
N LEU A 75 -12.03 15.52 -27.18
CA LEU A 75 -11.63 14.60 -28.25
C LEU A 75 -11.97 15.16 -29.62
N ARG A 76 -13.14 15.79 -29.81
CA ARG A 76 -13.53 16.49 -31.05
C ARG A 76 -12.55 17.60 -31.39
N GLY A 77 -12.10 18.34 -30.40
CA GLY A 77 -11.07 19.39 -30.56
C GLY A 77 -9.74 18.87 -31.07
N ARG A 78 -9.42 17.58 -30.92
CA ARG A 78 -8.23 16.93 -31.47
C ARG A 78 -8.28 16.76 -32.99
N LYS A 79 -9.48 16.83 -33.63
CA LYS A 79 -9.69 16.76 -35.08
C LYS A 79 -9.15 15.50 -35.77
N MET A 80 -9.14 14.37 -35.08
CA MET A 80 -8.63 13.10 -35.62
C MET A 80 -9.54 11.91 -35.33
N PHE A 81 -10.66 12.12 -34.67
CA PHE A 81 -11.66 11.10 -34.38
C PHE A 81 -12.89 11.28 -35.25
N ASP A 82 -13.47 10.17 -35.72
CA ASP A 82 -14.72 10.15 -36.48
C ASP A 82 -15.89 10.58 -35.58
N GLU A 83 -16.83 11.34 -36.11
CA GLU A 83 -18.02 11.81 -35.34
C GLU A 83 -18.88 10.63 -34.86
N GLY A 84 -19.02 9.57 -35.68
CA GLY A 84 -19.71 8.35 -35.26
C GLY A 84 -19.04 7.64 -34.09
N PHE A 85 -17.69 7.64 -34.07
CA PHE A 85 -16.93 7.12 -32.93
C PHE A 85 -17.15 7.98 -31.69
N LEU A 86 -17.18 9.29 -31.80
CA LEU A 86 -17.49 10.17 -30.68
C LEU A 86 -18.93 9.94 -30.15
N ASP A 87 -19.89 9.69 -31.03
CA ASP A 87 -21.26 9.29 -30.65
C ASP A 87 -21.31 7.91 -29.98
N TYR A 88 -20.49 6.96 -30.44
CA TYR A 88 -20.32 5.67 -29.76
C TYR A 88 -19.79 5.86 -28.33
N LEU A 89 -18.76 6.67 -28.13
CA LEU A 89 -18.18 6.96 -26.81
C LEU A 89 -19.20 7.64 -25.88
N ARG A 90 -20.07 8.52 -26.39
CA ARG A 90 -21.13 9.17 -25.60
C ARG A 90 -22.09 8.16 -24.94
N ASN A 91 -22.31 7.05 -25.62
CA ASN A 91 -23.16 5.96 -25.15
C ASN A 91 -22.39 4.80 -24.54
N PHE A 92 -21.09 4.96 -24.36
CA PHE A 92 -20.22 3.90 -23.89
C PHE A 92 -20.62 3.37 -22.51
N ARG A 93 -20.70 2.04 -22.41
CA ARG A 93 -20.77 1.28 -21.16
C ARG A 93 -19.99 0.00 -21.37
N PHE A 94 -19.25 -0.44 -20.35
CA PHE A 94 -18.60 -1.73 -20.42
C PHE A 94 -19.64 -2.85 -20.31
N THR A 95 -19.64 -3.76 -21.27
CA THR A 95 -20.59 -4.90 -21.37
C THR A 95 -19.89 -6.24 -21.42
N GLY A 96 -18.56 -6.25 -21.26
CA GLY A 96 -17.75 -7.45 -21.28
C GLY A 96 -17.76 -8.22 -19.96
N ASP A 97 -17.10 -9.35 -19.96
CA ASP A 97 -16.91 -10.22 -18.82
C ASP A 97 -15.44 -10.17 -18.36
N ILE A 98 -15.23 -10.34 -17.05
CA ILE A 98 -13.91 -10.40 -16.45
C ILE A 98 -13.83 -11.62 -15.54
N TRP A 99 -12.87 -12.45 -15.79
CA TRP A 99 -12.50 -13.54 -14.88
C TRP A 99 -11.22 -13.20 -14.17
N ALA A 100 -11.25 -13.16 -12.86
CA ALA A 100 -10.11 -12.85 -12.03
C ALA A 100 -10.04 -13.80 -10.84
N VAL A 101 -8.82 -14.05 -10.38
CA VAL A 101 -8.61 -14.76 -9.12
C VAL A 101 -8.83 -13.78 -7.95
N PRO A 102 -9.30 -14.26 -6.80
CA PRO A 102 -9.42 -13.43 -5.61
C PRO A 102 -8.10 -12.76 -5.25
N GLU A 103 -8.17 -11.58 -4.63
CA GLU A 103 -6.98 -10.90 -4.11
C GLU A 103 -6.21 -11.85 -3.18
N GLY A 104 -4.89 -11.84 -3.32
CA GLY A 104 -3.99 -12.79 -2.65
C GLY A 104 -3.49 -13.95 -3.53
N THR A 105 -4.03 -14.12 -4.77
CA THR A 105 -3.60 -15.11 -5.78
C THR A 105 -3.46 -14.46 -7.17
N PRO A 106 -2.71 -14.99 -8.15
CA PRO A 106 -2.48 -14.29 -9.43
C PRO A 106 -3.37 -14.75 -10.59
N ILE A 107 -3.82 -13.84 -11.46
CA ILE A 107 -4.25 -13.86 -12.89
C ILE A 107 -5.68 -13.36 -13.16
N MET A 108 -5.86 -12.63 -14.28
CA MET A 108 -7.12 -12.07 -14.74
C MET A 108 -7.25 -12.21 -16.26
N THR A 109 -8.46 -12.55 -16.77
CA THR A 109 -8.84 -12.52 -18.20
C THR A 109 -10.02 -11.57 -18.40
N VAL A 110 -9.96 -10.75 -19.45
CA VAL A 110 -11.03 -9.84 -19.90
C VAL A 110 -11.56 -10.32 -21.25
N ARG A 111 -12.86 -10.60 -21.34
CA ARG A 111 -13.59 -10.86 -22.59
C ARG A 111 -14.54 -9.69 -22.87
N ALA A 112 -14.34 -8.97 -23.94
CA ALA A 112 -15.17 -7.82 -24.28
C ALA A 112 -15.09 -7.46 -25.77
N PRO A 113 -16.05 -6.66 -26.30
CA PRO A 113 -15.89 -6.00 -27.59
C PRO A 113 -14.56 -5.26 -27.69
N ALA A 114 -13.92 -5.28 -28.85
CA ALA A 114 -12.55 -4.83 -29.04
C ALA A 114 -12.27 -3.42 -28.49
N ILE A 115 -13.17 -2.46 -28.72
CA ILE A 115 -13.02 -1.09 -28.22
C ILE A 115 -13.06 -1.07 -26.68
N GLN A 116 -13.99 -1.80 -26.09
CA GLN A 116 -14.15 -1.84 -24.62
C GLN A 116 -12.94 -2.50 -23.94
N ALA A 117 -12.48 -3.63 -24.50
CA ALA A 117 -11.30 -4.31 -23.99
C ALA A 117 -10.06 -3.43 -24.05
N GLN A 118 -9.90 -2.64 -25.12
CA GLN A 118 -8.76 -1.76 -25.29
C GLN A 118 -8.74 -0.59 -24.29
N LEU A 119 -9.90 0.05 -24.06
CA LEU A 119 -10.00 1.26 -23.22
C LEU A 119 -9.80 1.02 -21.71
N VAL A 120 -9.74 -0.23 -21.27
CA VAL A 120 -9.48 -0.55 -19.84
C VAL A 120 -8.02 -0.88 -19.54
N GLU A 121 -7.15 -1.01 -20.54
CA GLU A 121 -5.77 -1.47 -20.42
C GLU A 121 -4.97 -0.65 -19.41
N THR A 122 -4.88 0.65 -19.62
CA THR A 122 -4.03 1.53 -18.81
C THR A 122 -4.43 1.49 -17.33
N PHE A 123 -5.71 1.62 -17.03
CA PHE A 123 -6.15 1.64 -15.63
C PHE A 123 -5.95 0.29 -14.94
N LEU A 124 -6.27 -0.81 -15.63
CA LEU A 124 -6.06 -2.16 -15.09
C LEU A 124 -4.58 -2.39 -14.77
N LEU A 125 -3.70 -2.07 -15.69
CA LEU A 125 -2.26 -2.23 -15.48
C LEU A 125 -1.74 -1.32 -14.38
N LEU A 126 -2.14 -0.04 -14.35
CA LEU A 126 -1.75 0.90 -13.31
C LEU A 126 -2.11 0.39 -11.91
N THR A 127 -3.36 -0.03 -11.74
CA THR A 127 -3.91 -0.45 -10.45
C THR A 127 -3.33 -1.80 -10.00
N LEU A 128 -3.38 -2.81 -10.87
CA LEU A 128 -2.94 -4.16 -10.53
C LEU A 128 -1.43 -4.25 -10.36
N ASN A 129 -0.65 -3.57 -11.20
CA ASN A 129 0.80 -3.55 -11.06
C ASN A 129 1.24 -2.92 -9.75
N HIS A 130 0.72 -1.72 -9.42
CA HIS A 130 1.09 -1.03 -8.19
C HIS A 130 0.68 -1.83 -6.95
N GLN A 131 -0.58 -2.23 -6.85
CA GLN A 131 -1.06 -2.89 -5.65
C GLN A 131 -0.47 -4.29 -5.49
N SER A 132 -0.30 -5.06 -6.57
CA SER A 132 0.36 -6.37 -6.51
C SER A 132 1.84 -6.27 -6.15
N LEU A 133 2.55 -5.25 -6.63
CA LEU A 133 3.93 -4.96 -6.25
C LEU A 133 4.04 -4.74 -4.73
N ILE A 134 3.22 -3.84 -4.19
CA ILE A 134 3.26 -3.49 -2.76
C ILE A 134 2.79 -4.66 -1.89
N ALA A 135 1.74 -5.39 -2.27
CA ALA A 135 1.28 -6.57 -1.55
C ALA A 135 2.36 -7.67 -1.51
N THR A 136 3.03 -7.91 -2.64
CA THR A 136 4.14 -8.87 -2.73
C THR A 136 5.31 -8.46 -1.84
N LYS A 137 5.72 -7.17 -1.88
CA LYS A 137 6.78 -6.63 -1.02
C LYS A 137 6.41 -6.75 0.46
N ALA A 138 5.18 -6.39 0.83
CA ALA A 138 4.68 -6.50 2.19
C ALA A 138 4.68 -7.96 2.68
N ASN A 139 4.29 -8.91 1.84
CA ASN A 139 4.33 -10.33 2.20
C ASN A 139 5.75 -10.83 2.48
N ARG A 140 6.74 -10.40 1.70
CA ARG A 140 8.15 -10.74 1.95
C ARG A 140 8.65 -10.16 3.27
N VAL A 141 8.32 -8.91 3.55
CA VAL A 141 8.64 -8.23 4.82
C VAL A 141 7.98 -8.95 6.01
N THR A 142 6.70 -9.32 5.89
CA THR A 142 6.00 -9.99 6.99
C THR A 142 6.52 -11.40 7.24
N ARG A 143 6.93 -12.13 6.21
CA ARG A 143 7.59 -13.44 6.35
C ARG A 143 8.95 -13.31 7.02
N ALA A 144 9.76 -12.33 6.63
CA ALA A 144 11.06 -12.05 7.26
C ALA A 144 10.92 -11.69 8.75
N ALA A 145 9.79 -11.11 9.15
CA ALA A 145 9.49 -10.79 10.56
C ALA A 145 9.22 -12.03 11.45
N LYS A 146 9.16 -13.24 10.87
CA LYS A 146 9.04 -14.52 11.60
C LYS A 146 7.91 -14.50 12.65
N GLY A 147 6.70 -14.09 12.25
CA GLY A 147 5.49 -14.04 13.07
C GLY A 147 5.33 -12.78 13.93
N ARG A 148 6.28 -11.85 13.90
CA ARG A 148 6.16 -10.56 14.60
C ARG A 148 5.23 -9.62 13.82
N THR A 149 4.60 -8.69 14.54
CA THR A 149 3.72 -7.70 13.92
C THR A 149 4.49 -6.77 13.01
N VAL A 150 3.98 -6.54 11.80
CA VAL A 150 4.45 -5.52 10.87
C VAL A 150 3.34 -4.51 10.63
N LEU A 151 3.65 -3.22 10.76
CA LEU A 151 2.79 -2.11 10.41
C LEU A 151 3.41 -1.35 9.22
N GLU A 152 2.57 -0.93 8.29
CA GLU A 152 2.96 -0.08 7.18
C GLU A 152 3.06 1.39 7.65
N PHE A 153 4.26 2.01 7.55
CA PHE A 153 4.54 3.38 8.02
C PHE A 153 5.06 4.29 6.90
N GLY A 154 4.73 3.99 5.66
CA GLY A 154 5.33 4.62 4.48
C GLY A 154 4.51 5.71 3.79
N SER A 155 3.28 6.00 4.19
CA SER A 155 2.35 6.89 3.47
C SER A 155 2.99 8.20 3.00
N ARG A 156 3.76 8.89 3.86
CA ARG A 156 4.48 10.14 3.53
C ARG A 156 5.63 9.98 2.51
N ARG A 157 5.97 8.76 2.11
CA ARG A 157 7.03 8.41 1.15
C ARG A 157 6.50 7.84 -0.15
N ALA A 158 5.18 7.64 -0.26
CA ALA A 158 4.54 7.13 -1.46
C ALA A 158 4.58 8.17 -2.61
N GLN A 159 4.42 7.69 -3.84
CA GLN A 159 4.43 8.52 -5.05
C GLN A 159 3.04 9.11 -5.36
N GLY A 160 2.44 9.76 -4.42
CA GLY A 160 1.14 10.41 -4.56
C GLY A 160 0.11 9.91 -3.55
N VAL A 161 -1.05 10.55 -3.53
CA VAL A 161 -2.12 10.28 -2.55
C VAL A 161 -2.67 8.88 -2.74
N ASP A 162 -3.01 8.51 -3.98
CA ASP A 162 -3.57 7.20 -4.29
C ASP A 162 -2.56 6.09 -3.98
N ALA A 163 -1.28 6.30 -4.33
CA ALA A 163 -0.22 5.35 -3.99
C ALA A 163 -0.04 5.17 -2.46
N ALA A 164 -0.32 6.20 -1.66
CA ALA A 164 -0.29 6.08 -0.21
C ALA A 164 -1.49 5.25 0.32
N VAL A 165 -2.68 5.52 -0.20
CA VAL A 165 -3.93 4.90 0.25
C VAL A 165 -4.03 3.45 -0.22
N ASP A 166 -3.88 3.23 -1.53
CA ASP A 166 -3.97 1.90 -2.13
C ASP A 166 -2.77 1.02 -1.78
N GLY A 167 -1.59 1.64 -1.65
CA GLY A 167 -0.39 0.95 -1.19
C GLY A 167 -0.51 0.46 0.26
N ALA A 168 -1.11 1.25 1.14
CA ALA A 168 -1.37 0.82 2.52
C ALA A 168 -2.39 -0.34 2.58
N ARG A 169 -3.45 -0.29 1.74
CA ARG A 169 -4.39 -1.40 1.56
C ARG A 169 -3.69 -2.65 1.04
N ALA A 170 -2.90 -2.50 -0.01
CA ALA A 170 -2.12 -3.61 -0.59
C ALA A 170 -1.14 -4.23 0.42
N ALA A 171 -0.49 -3.41 1.25
CA ALA A 171 0.38 -3.90 2.33
C ALA A 171 -0.40 -4.72 3.36
N TYR A 172 -1.63 -4.35 3.67
CA TYR A 172 -2.52 -5.13 4.54
C TYR A 172 -2.90 -6.48 3.92
N ILE A 173 -3.25 -6.51 2.63
CA ILE A 173 -3.46 -7.77 1.86
C ILE A 173 -2.19 -8.63 1.90
N GLY A 174 -1.01 -8.03 1.78
CA GLY A 174 0.29 -8.68 1.89
C GLY A 174 0.65 -9.22 3.28
N GLY A 175 -0.18 -8.91 4.31
CA GLY A 175 -0.04 -9.47 5.68
C GLY A 175 0.37 -8.48 6.76
N CYS A 176 0.59 -7.19 6.45
CA CYS A 176 0.73 -6.16 7.47
C CYS A 176 -0.53 -6.11 8.35
N LYS A 177 -0.39 -5.77 9.62
CA LYS A 177 -1.51 -5.77 10.58
C LYS A 177 -2.21 -4.42 10.70
N GLY A 178 -1.74 -3.42 9.98
CA GLY A 178 -2.29 -2.07 9.95
C GLY A 178 -1.35 -1.09 9.26
N THR A 179 -1.75 0.17 9.24
CA THR A 179 -1.05 1.26 8.55
C THR A 179 -0.98 2.51 9.41
N ALA A 180 -0.09 3.44 9.08
CA ALA A 180 -0.13 4.81 9.59
C ALA A 180 -1.08 5.72 8.77
N CYS A 181 -1.65 5.24 7.66
CA CYS A 181 -2.54 6.00 6.80
C CYS A 181 -3.97 6.01 7.34
N THR A 182 -4.36 7.07 8.00
CA THR A 182 -5.70 7.23 8.58
C THR A 182 -6.80 7.19 7.52
N LEU A 183 -6.54 7.71 6.31
CA LEU A 183 -7.50 7.68 5.21
C LEU A 183 -7.78 6.25 4.72
N THR A 184 -6.77 5.38 4.71
CA THR A 184 -6.94 3.96 4.35
C THR A 184 -7.80 3.22 5.38
N ASP A 185 -7.69 3.55 6.66
CA ASP A 185 -8.60 3.02 7.70
C ASP A 185 -10.04 3.47 7.43
N GLN A 186 -10.22 4.76 7.20
CA GLN A 186 -11.56 5.33 6.95
C GLN A 186 -12.24 4.73 5.71
N LEU A 187 -11.49 4.50 4.63
CA LEU A 187 -12.04 4.02 3.35
C LEU A 187 -12.20 2.49 3.30
N TYR A 188 -11.23 1.77 3.83
CA TYR A 188 -11.12 0.31 3.63
C TYR A 188 -11.12 -0.49 4.94
N GLY A 189 -11.23 0.15 6.09
CA GLY A 189 -11.22 -0.53 7.39
C GLY A 189 -9.87 -1.17 7.73
N VAL A 190 -8.77 -0.74 7.11
CA VAL A 190 -7.42 -1.19 7.46
C VAL A 190 -6.99 -0.51 8.76
N PRO A 191 -6.75 -1.24 9.86
CA PRO A 191 -6.55 -0.62 11.16
C PRO A 191 -5.42 0.41 11.15
N ALA A 192 -5.73 1.68 11.49
CA ALA A 192 -4.71 2.71 11.64
C ALA A 192 -4.03 2.62 13.00
N GLY A 193 -2.71 2.81 13.00
CA GLY A 193 -1.91 2.80 14.21
C GLY A 193 -0.65 3.66 14.11
N GLY A 194 -0.23 4.15 15.23
CA GLY A 194 0.96 4.97 15.34
C GLY A 194 1.30 5.25 16.80
N THR A 195 2.37 5.98 17.01
CA THR A 195 2.81 6.38 18.33
C THR A 195 3.03 7.90 18.35
N MET A 196 4.24 8.35 18.63
CA MET A 196 4.63 9.76 18.61
C MET A 196 5.80 9.96 17.62
N ALA A 197 6.07 11.21 17.26
CA ALA A 197 7.29 11.62 16.57
C ALA A 197 8.29 12.23 17.58
N HIS A 198 9.56 12.38 17.16
CA HIS A 198 10.57 13.06 17.98
C HIS A 198 10.17 14.49 18.36
N SER A 199 9.40 15.17 17.51
CA SER A 199 8.88 16.51 17.79
C SER A 199 7.99 16.56 19.05
N TRP A 200 7.21 15.49 19.33
CA TRP A 200 6.47 15.41 20.60
C TRP A 200 7.41 15.53 21.80
N VAL A 201 8.49 14.74 21.79
CA VAL A 201 9.47 14.74 22.89
C VAL A 201 10.14 16.11 23.02
N GLN A 202 10.47 16.73 21.88
CA GLN A 202 11.15 18.04 21.84
C GLN A 202 10.27 19.24 22.24
N MET A 203 8.96 19.09 22.23
CA MET A 203 8.02 20.15 22.66
C MET A 203 7.91 20.31 24.18
N PHE A 204 8.44 19.37 24.95
CA PHE A 204 8.41 19.40 26.42
C PHE A 204 9.75 19.83 27.00
N PRO A 205 9.75 20.38 28.24
CA PRO A 205 10.99 20.79 28.94
C PRO A 205 11.99 19.64 29.12
N SER A 206 11.49 18.42 29.25
CA SER A 206 12.32 17.21 29.33
C SER A 206 11.66 16.01 28.68
N GLU A 207 12.47 15.02 28.31
CA GLU A 207 12.00 13.74 27.78
C GLU A 207 11.08 13.01 28.79
N TYR A 208 11.39 13.12 30.09
CA TYR A 208 10.55 12.58 31.16
C TYR A 208 9.14 13.22 31.13
N ASP A 209 9.04 14.55 31.03
CA ASP A 209 7.76 15.24 31.00
C ASP A 209 6.94 14.87 29.77
N ALA A 210 7.59 14.72 28.61
CA ALA A 210 6.96 14.26 27.39
C ALA A 210 6.37 12.84 27.52
N PHE A 211 7.14 11.92 28.09
CA PHE A 211 6.70 10.54 28.31
C PHE A 211 5.58 10.45 29.34
N LYS A 212 5.69 11.22 30.43
CA LYS A 212 4.66 11.29 31.47
C LYS A 212 3.34 11.80 30.89
N ALA A 213 3.36 12.92 30.18
CA ALA A 213 2.17 13.47 29.53
C ALA A 213 1.53 12.46 28.55
N TYR A 214 2.34 11.74 27.78
CA TYR A 214 1.82 10.72 26.86
C TYR A 214 1.17 9.54 27.58
N CYS A 215 1.78 9.01 28.63
CA CYS A 215 1.22 7.92 29.43
C CYS A 215 -0.03 8.34 30.23
N GLU A 216 -0.13 9.60 30.63
CA GLU A 216 -1.33 10.13 31.30
C GLU A 216 -2.50 10.29 30.31
N THR A 217 -2.21 10.67 29.06
CA THR A 217 -3.21 10.86 28.00
C THR A 217 -3.68 9.54 27.39
N TYR A 218 -2.75 8.58 27.18
CA TYR A 218 -3.00 7.29 26.53
C TYR A 218 -2.54 6.13 27.41
N PRO A 219 -3.18 5.89 28.57
CA PRO A 219 -2.66 4.97 29.57
C PRO A 219 -2.78 3.49 29.22
N ASP A 220 -3.70 3.11 28.32
CA ASP A 220 -4.05 1.70 28.07
C ASP A 220 -2.93 0.92 27.34
N ASN A 221 -2.19 1.57 26.45
CA ASN A 221 -1.07 0.95 25.73
C ASN A 221 -0.09 1.99 25.15
N PRO A 222 0.54 2.83 25.99
CA PRO A 222 1.46 3.84 25.51
C PRO A 222 2.73 3.20 24.93
N THR A 223 3.18 3.71 23.78
CA THR A 223 4.48 3.35 23.19
C THR A 223 5.35 4.59 23.09
N LEU A 224 6.44 4.61 23.84
CA LEU A 224 7.33 5.76 23.98
C LEU A 224 8.52 5.69 23.03
N LEU A 225 8.80 6.79 22.31
CA LEU A 225 9.93 6.90 21.40
C LEU A 225 11.17 7.30 22.17
N VAL A 226 12.07 6.35 22.41
CA VAL A 226 13.14 6.46 23.42
C VAL A 226 14.51 6.87 22.86
N ASP A 227 14.60 7.20 21.59
CA ASP A 227 15.87 7.52 20.92
C ASP A 227 15.98 8.98 20.44
N THR A 228 15.15 9.88 20.97
CA THR A 228 15.22 11.32 20.63
C THR A 228 16.58 11.92 21.02
N TYR A 229 17.14 11.56 22.16
CA TYR A 229 18.43 12.04 22.65
C TYR A 229 19.44 10.90 22.83
N ASN A 230 19.33 10.16 23.93
CA ASN A 230 20.21 9.02 24.19
C ASN A 230 19.40 7.82 24.69
N THR A 231 19.28 6.82 23.86
CA THR A 231 18.44 5.65 24.12
C THR A 231 18.71 4.99 25.47
N LEU A 232 19.99 4.69 25.78
CA LEU A 232 20.37 3.90 26.95
C LEU A 232 20.58 4.73 28.21
N LYS A 233 21.01 6.00 28.07
CA LYS A 233 21.31 6.86 29.23
C LYS A 233 20.14 7.73 29.66
N SER A 234 19.18 7.98 28.77
CA SER A 234 18.06 8.89 28.99
C SER A 234 16.70 8.22 28.63
N GLY A 235 16.49 7.82 27.37
CA GLY A 235 15.19 7.38 26.88
C GLY A 235 14.61 6.20 27.66
N ILE A 236 15.32 5.08 27.73
CA ILE A 236 14.84 3.89 28.44
C ILE A 236 14.72 4.13 29.95
N PRO A 237 15.68 4.76 30.64
CA PRO A 237 15.52 5.10 32.05
C PRO A 237 14.30 5.99 32.34
N ASN A 238 14.06 7.03 31.54
CA ASN A 238 12.89 7.88 31.67
C ASN A 238 11.59 7.12 31.40
N ALA A 239 11.55 6.26 30.37
CA ALA A 239 10.39 5.42 30.09
C ALA A 239 10.05 4.50 31.26
N ILE A 240 11.04 3.79 31.82
CA ILE A 240 10.88 2.92 33.00
C ILE A 240 10.37 3.72 34.18
N ARG A 241 10.93 4.90 34.42
CA ARG A 241 10.51 5.78 35.51
C ARG A 241 9.04 6.16 35.35
N VAL A 242 8.62 6.60 34.17
CA VAL A 242 7.23 6.98 33.89
C VAL A 242 6.30 5.78 34.01
N PHE A 243 6.67 4.61 33.51
CA PHE A 243 5.87 3.39 33.68
C PHE A 243 5.65 3.05 35.16
N ASN A 244 6.67 3.19 36.00
CA ASN A 244 6.58 2.96 37.44
C ASN A 244 5.69 4.00 38.15
N GLU A 245 5.75 5.26 37.74
CA GLU A 245 5.04 6.37 38.39
C GLU A 245 3.61 6.54 37.88
N VAL A 246 3.33 6.21 36.63
CA VAL A 246 2.00 6.45 35.99
C VAL A 246 1.20 5.18 35.76
N LEU A 247 1.79 4.12 35.20
CA LEU A 247 1.05 2.92 34.82
C LEU A 247 0.93 1.93 35.98
N LYS A 248 2.01 1.66 36.68
CA LYS A 248 2.05 0.66 37.77
C LYS A 248 1.05 0.96 38.91
N PRO A 249 0.89 2.21 39.40
CA PRO A 249 -0.09 2.51 40.41
C PRO A 249 -1.54 2.31 39.95
N ARG A 250 -1.78 2.34 38.62
CA ARG A 250 -3.10 2.11 38.02
C ARG A 250 -3.34 0.63 37.70
N GLY A 251 -2.40 -0.28 37.98
CA GLY A 251 -2.49 -1.69 37.65
C GLY A 251 -2.33 -1.98 36.16
N LEU A 252 -1.82 -1.01 35.37
CA LEU A 252 -1.65 -1.13 33.93
C LEU A 252 -0.27 -1.73 33.61
N THR A 253 -0.23 -2.74 32.77
CA THR A 253 1.01 -3.48 32.41
C THR A 253 1.30 -3.47 30.92
N LYS A 254 0.35 -3.03 30.09
CA LYS A 254 0.55 -2.92 28.65
C LYS A 254 1.27 -1.62 28.33
N CYS A 255 2.46 -1.72 27.77
CA CYS A 255 3.26 -0.58 27.31
C CYS A 255 4.26 -1.03 26.26
N GLY A 256 4.86 -0.08 25.58
CA GLY A 256 5.91 -0.31 24.60
C GLY A 256 6.94 0.80 24.56
N ILE A 257 8.09 0.49 23.99
CA ILE A 257 9.08 1.47 23.56
C ILE A 257 9.31 1.33 22.06
N ARG A 258 9.69 2.42 21.41
CA ARG A 258 10.08 2.43 19.99
C ARG A 258 11.48 2.99 19.80
N LEU A 259 12.23 2.32 18.94
CA LEU A 259 13.54 2.70 18.47
C LEU A 259 13.45 3.00 16.98
N ASP A 260 13.91 4.16 16.56
CA ASP A 260 13.85 4.66 15.18
C ASP A 260 15.27 4.91 14.60
N SER A 261 16.32 4.70 15.40
CA SER A 261 17.71 4.98 15.03
C SER A 261 18.72 4.10 15.77
N GLY A 262 19.94 4.02 15.23
CA GLY A 262 21.07 3.32 15.84
C GLY A 262 21.14 1.84 15.48
N ASP A 263 22.03 1.11 16.15
CA ASP A 263 22.18 -0.34 16.00
C ASP A 263 21.02 -1.06 16.71
N MET A 264 20.04 -1.50 15.93
CA MET A 264 18.81 -2.15 16.46
C MET A 264 19.12 -3.43 17.21
N THR A 265 20.10 -4.23 16.75
CA THR A 265 20.47 -5.47 17.42
C THR A 265 21.05 -5.21 18.81
N TYR A 266 21.98 -4.29 18.91
CA TYR A 266 22.60 -3.93 20.18
C TYR A 266 21.61 -3.25 21.12
N LEU A 267 20.90 -2.24 20.62
CA LEU A 267 20.00 -1.41 21.44
C LEU A 267 18.81 -2.22 21.97
N THR A 268 18.19 -3.09 21.16
CA THR A 268 17.04 -3.88 21.63
C THR A 268 17.44 -4.93 22.66
N LYS A 269 18.60 -5.55 22.53
CA LYS A 269 19.14 -6.46 23.56
C LYS A 269 19.41 -5.74 24.89
N LYS A 270 19.94 -4.51 24.85
CA LYS A 270 20.15 -3.71 26.05
C LYS A 270 18.83 -3.23 26.65
N ALA A 271 17.92 -2.74 25.80
CA ALA A 271 16.58 -2.32 26.19
C ALA A 271 15.84 -3.44 26.93
N ARG A 272 15.83 -4.64 26.36
CA ARG A 272 15.15 -5.79 26.97
C ARG A 272 15.71 -6.10 28.35
N LYS A 273 17.02 -6.12 28.50
CA LYS A 273 17.67 -6.33 29.82
C LYS A 273 17.28 -5.26 30.85
N MET A 274 17.24 -3.99 30.44
CA MET A 274 16.88 -2.89 31.34
C MET A 274 15.40 -2.96 31.75
N LEU A 275 14.50 -3.25 30.80
CA LEU A 275 13.07 -3.40 31.05
C LEU A 275 12.79 -4.61 31.98
N ASP A 276 13.44 -5.74 31.75
CA ASP A 276 13.29 -6.95 32.56
C ASP A 276 13.78 -6.73 34.01
N ALA A 277 14.92 -6.09 34.17
CA ALA A 277 15.46 -5.74 35.47
C ALA A 277 14.57 -4.79 36.28
N ALA A 278 13.78 -3.95 35.56
CA ALA A 278 12.82 -3.02 36.15
C ALA A 278 11.42 -3.64 36.39
N GLY A 279 11.21 -4.92 36.02
CA GLY A 279 9.94 -5.62 36.19
C GLY A 279 8.94 -5.41 35.03
N TRP A 280 9.42 -4.93 33.89
CA TRP A 280 8.58 -4.65 32.70
C TRP A 280 8.82 -5.68 31.56
N GLN A 281 8.76 -6.98 31.89
CA GLN A 281 8.94 -8.09 30.94
C GLN A 281 7.88 -8.08 29.82
N SER A 282 6.67 -7.57 30.11
CA SER A 282 5.57 -7.46 29.15
C SER A 282 5.71 -6.28 28.19
N CYS A 283 6.59 -5.32 28.48
CA CYS A 283 6.80 -4.14 27.64
C CYS A 283 7.27 -4.54 26.23
N LYS A 284 6.56 -4.09 25.20
CA LYS A 284 6.86 -4.39 23.80
C LYS A 284 7.96 -3.49 23.25
N ILE A 285 8.83 -4.05 22.41
CA ILE A 285 9.88 -3.30 21.74
C ILE A 285 9.55 -3.22 20.27
N SER A 286 9.34 -2.01 19.78
CA SER A 286 9.07 -1.70 18.38
C SER A 286 10.29 -1.09 17.71
N CYS A 287 10.56 -1.46 16.46
CA CYS A 287 11.62 -0.85 15.63
C CYS A 287 11.05 -0.29 14.33
N SER A 288 11.57 0.83 13.91
CA SER A 288 11.23 1.49 12.64
C SER A 288 12.49 2.13 12.03
N ASN A 289 12.32 2.71 10.81
CA ASN A 289 13.37 3.34 10.01
C ASN A 289 14.22 2.38 9.17
N SER A 290 14.21 2.63 7.86
CA SER A 290 15.04 1.99 6.83
C SER A 290 14.98 0.46 6.77
N LEU A 291 13.89 -0.13 7.24
CA LEU A 291 13.68 -1.58 7.29
C LEU A 291 13.15 -2.11 5.95
N ASP A 292 13.65 -3.29 5.58
CA ASP A 292 13.13 -4.17 4.54
C ASP A 292 13.26 -5.63 4.99
N GLU A 293 12.86 -6.58 4.15
CA GLU A 293 12.92 -8.02 4.44
C GLU A 293 14.32 -8.49 4.78
N TYR A 294 15.35 -8.00 4.10
CA TYR A 294 16.74 -8.41 4.29
C TYR A 294 17.30 -7.91 5.63
N ILE A 295 17.07 -6.64 5.93
CA ILE A 295 17.51 -6.05 7.20
C ILE A 295 16.76 -6.69 8.37
N ILE A 296 15.46 -6.91 8.26
CA ILE A 296 14.66 -7.57 9.31
C ILE A 296 15.20 -8.97 9.58
N GLU A 297 15.45 -9.75 8.54
CA GLU A 297 16.00 -11.09 8.69
C GLU A 297 17.38 -11.06 9.37
N ASP A 298 18.26 -10.16 8.93
CA ASP A 298 19.61 -10.04 9.46
C ASP A 298 19.63 -9.68 10.96
N ILE A 299 18.92 -8.61 11.35
CA ILE A 299 18.87 -8.19 12.76
C ILE A 299 18.23 -9.24 13.67
N LEU A 300 17.25 -9.99 13.17
CA LEU A 300 16.64 -11.10 13.91
C LEU A 300 17.60 -12.28 14.05
N ASN A 301 18.35 -12.63 13.01
CA ASN A 301 19.36 -13.68 13.06
C ASN A 301 20.50 -13.30 14.02
N GLN A 302 20.83 -12.03 14.16
CA GLN A 302 21.76 -11.51 15.18
C GLN A 302 21.14 -11.50 16.60
N GLY A 303 19.88 -11.88 16.78
CA GLY A 303 19.22 -12.03 18.06
C GLY A 303 18.61 -10.75 18.62
N ALA A 304 18.24 -9.78 17.78
CA ALA A 304 17.50 -8.59 18.20
C ALA A 304 16.20 -8.96 18.94
N GLN A 305 15.88 -8.21 19.98
CA GLN A 305 14.69 -8.43 20.82
C GLN A 305 13.59 -7.45 20.40
N ILE A 306 12.85 -7.80 19.35
CA ILE A 306 11.83 -6.94 18.72
C ILE A 306 10.51 -7.68 18.68
N ASP A 307 9.42 -6.99 19.02
CA ASP A 307 8.06 -7.51 18.98
C ASP A 307 7.27 -6.98 17.76
N LEU A 308 7.60 -5.77 17.28
CA LEU A 308 6.89 -5.08 16.21
C LEU A 308 7.84 -4.30 15.32
N PHE A 309 7.56 -4.33 14.02
CA PHE A 309 8.25 -3.54 12.99
C PHE A 309 7.32 -2.51 12.38
N GLY A 310 7.76 -1.24 12.31
CA GLY A 310 7.15 -0.19 11.50
C GLY A 310 7.97 -0.02 10.22
N VAL A 311 7.45 -0.49 9.08
CA VAL A 311 8.16 -0.48 7.81
C VAL A 311 7.58 0.58 6.89
N GLY A 312 8.40 1.54 6.48
CA GLY A 312 7.95 2.72 5.74
C GLY A 312 8.40 2.74 4.29
N GLU A 313 9.35 3.62 3.98
CA GLU A 313 9.79 3.94 2.61
C GLU A 313 10.03 2.71 1.74
N ARG A 314 10.85 1.78 2.19
CA ARG A 314 11.28 0.64 1.39
C ARG A 314 10.15 -0.33 1.05
N LEU A 315 9.07 -0.34 1.84
CA LEU A 315 7.87 -1.10 1.55
C LEU A 315 6.97 -0.36 0.56
N ILE A 316 6.53 0.87 0.91
CA ILE A 316 5.52 1.60 0.13
C ILE A 316 6.00 2.02 -1.26
N THR A 317 7.31 2.08 -1.49
CA THR A 317 7.90 2.39 -2.79
C THR A 317 8.46 1.14 -3.50
N ALA A 318 8.37 -0.03 -2.88
CA ALA A 318 9.05 -1.26 -3.33
C ALA A 318 10.49 -0.97 -3.78
N LYS A 319 11.26 -0.26 -2.95
CA LYS A 319 12.51 0.43 -3.30
C LYS A 319 13.56 -0.42 -4.01
N SER A 320 13.59 -1.72 -3.76
CA SER A 320 14.55 -2.65 -4.37
C SER A 320 14.27 -2.89 -5.85
N GLU A 321 12.98 -3.04 -6.22
CA GLU A 321 12.50 -3.18 -7.57
C GLU A 321 11.11 -2.57 -7.66
N ALA A 322 11.03 -1.37 -8.21
CA ALA A 322 9.84 -0.51 -8.14
C ALA A 322 8.81 -0.75 -9.27
N VAL A 323 9.03 -1.76 -10.11
CA VAL A 323 8.18 -2.06 -11.25
C VAL A 323 7.70 -3.51 -11.19
N PHE A 324 6.38 -3.68 -11.21
CA PHE A 324 5.75 -4.99 -11.39
C PHE A 324 5.45 -5.17 -12.88
N GLY A 325 6.26 -5.78 -13.66
CA GLY A 325 6.19 -5.83 -15.11
C GLY A 325 4.96 -6.56 -15.70
N GLY A 326 3.75 -6.24 -15.26
CA GLY A 326 2.50 -6.75 -15.79
C GLY A 326 2.23 -6.25 -17.19
N VAL A 327 1.58 -7.07 -18.00
CA VAL A 327 1.20 -6.79 -19.38
C VAL A 327 -0.23 -7.20 -19.65
N TYR A 328 -0.86 -6.51 -20.59
CA TYR A 328 -2.21 -6.80 -21.10
C TYR A 328 -2.11 -7.22 -22.54
N LYS A 329 -2.54 -8.43 -22.91
CA LYS A 329 -2.30 -8.99 -24.24
C LYS A 329 -3.54 -9.63 -24.83
N LEU A 330 -3.85 -9.26 -26.07
CA LEU A 330 -4.84 -9.96 -26.90
C LEU A 330 -4.39 -11.42 -27.09
N ILE A 331 -5.26 -12.35 -26.73
CA ILE A 331 -4.99 -13.81 -26.82
C ILE A 331 -5.92 -14.53 -27.78
N ALA A 332 -7.14 -14.04 -27.97
CA ALA A 332 -8.11 -14.62 -28.88
C ALA A 332 -9.11 -13.57 -29.42
N ILE A 333 -9.72 -13.89 -30.54
CA ILE A 333 -10.83 -13.17 -31.17
C ILE A 333 -11.90 -14.20 -31.49
N GLU A 334 -13.14 -13.95 -31.16
CA GLU A 334 -14.25 -14.81 -31.56
C GLU A 334 -14.51 -14.70 -33.08
N ASP A 335 -14.72 -15.84 -33.73
CA ASP A 335 -15.17 -15.89 -35.12
C ASP A 335 -16.68 -15.61 -35.22
N ALA A 336 -17.21 -15.62 -36.46
CA ALA A 336 -18.63 -15.38 -36.71
C ALA A 336 -19.55 -16.46 -36.10
N GLU A 337 -19.04 -17.63 -35.80
CA GLU A 337 -19.73 -18.74 -35.17
C GLU A 337 -19.65 -18.72 -33.63
N GLY A 338 -18.87 -17.77 -33.06
CA GLY A 338 -18.69 -17.62 -31.62
C GLY A 338 -17.65 -18.58 -31.02
N ASN A 339 -16.69 -19.09 -31.85
CA ASN A 339 -15.60 -19.93 -31.39
C ASN A 339 -14.33 -19.13 -31.12
#